data_dc0c0e2623a037f048adfa6c6cca8e35
#
_entry.id   dc0c0e2623a037f048adfa6c6cca8e35
#
_cell.length_a   1.000
_cell.length_b   1.000
_cell.length_c   1.000
_cell.angle_alpha   90.00
_cell.angle_beta   90.00
_cell.angle_gamma   90.00
#
_symmetry.space_group_name_H-M   'P 1'
#
loop_
_entity.id
_entity.type
_entity.pdbx_description
1 polymer ?
#
loop_
_entity_poly.entity_id
_entity_poly.type
_entity_poly.pdbx_seq_one_letter_code
_entity_poly.pdbx_strand_id
1 'polypeptide(L)'
;MIAARAHVELRQFQDARTAATRAQRLAPKLAGPRILKALALHSLGQPRRAMFHLRRALDLSTERNERLMITRLLRQIQAGLAVKLSGGLGIAPSSNINKISYPTTHTSINPFIGTLQTIPWTASEAQHSGTGLRFWSGLSYTLPK
;
A
#
# COMPACT_ATOMS: atom_id res chain seq x y z
N MET A 1 -4.17 -27.58 17.91
CA MET A 1 -5.15 -26.62 17.35
C MET A 1 -6.32 -26.35 18.29
N ILE A 2 -6.96 -27.38 18.86
CA ILE A 2 -8.12 -27.24 19.77
C ILE A 2 -7.83 -26.30 20.94
N ALA A 3 -6.73 -26.49 21.66
CA ALA A 3 -6.35 -25.65 22.79
C ALA A 3 -6.18 -24.16 22.41
N ALA A 4 -5.54 -23.87 21.28
CA ALA A 4 -5.36 -22.48 20.82
C ALA A 4 -6.70 -21.78 20.52
N ARG A 5 -7.66 -22.52 19.96
CA ARG A 5 -9.01 -22.01 19.71
C ARG A 5 -9.79 -21.77 20.99
N ALA A 6 -9.75 -22.71 21.94
CA ALA A 6 -10.38 -22.55 23.23
C ALA A 6 -9.86 -21.32 23.99
N HIS A 7 -8.56 -21.08 23.99
CA HIS A 7 -7.97 -19.89 24.60
C HIS A 7 -8.40 -18.58 23.94
N VAL A 8 -8.62 -18.55 22.62
CA VAL A 8 -9.18 -17.36 21.94
C VAL A 8 -10.61 -17.10 22.40
N GLU A 9 -11.43 -18.13 22.49
CA GLU A 9 -12.82 -18.04 22.94
C GLU A 9 -12.92 -17.60 24.41
N LEU A 10 -12.00 -18.06 25.27
CA LEU A 10 -11.89 -17.66 26.69
C LEU A 10 -11.17 -16.30 26.89
N ARG A 11 -10.86 -15.56 25.86
CA ARG A 11 -10.10 -14.31 25.89
C ARG A 11 -8.70 -14.42 26.53
N GLN A 12 -8.14 -15.59 26.62
CA GLN A 12 -6.76 -15.87 27.08
C GLN A 12 -5.78 -15.71 25.91
N PHE A 13 -5.61 -14.49 25.41
CA PHE A 13 -4.92 -14.24 24.14
C PHE A 13 -3.42 -14.53 24.17
N GLN A 14 -2.76 -14.43 25.34
CA GLN A 14 -1.36 -14.81 25.49
C GLN A 14 -1.17 -16.33 25.35
N ASP A 15 -2.03 -17.09 26.01
CA ASP A 15 -2.00 -18.57 25.96
C ASP A 15 -2.39 -19.07 24.59
N ALA A 16 -3.39 -18.43 23.95
CA ALA A 16 -3.76 -18.68 22.57
C ALA A 16 -2.58 -18.47 21.61
N ARG A 17 -1.82 -17.38 21.77
CA ARG A 17 -0.63 -17.11 20.97
C ARG A 17 0.44 -18.17 21.16
N THR A 18 0.69 -18.58 22.41
CA THR A 18 1.68 -19.60 22.76
C THR A 18 1.29 -20.96 22.18
N ALA A 19 0.03 -21.39 22.38
CA ALA A 19 -0.51 -22.64 21.87
C ALA A 19 -0.50 -22.65 20.33
N ALA A 20 -0.89 -21.55 19.68
CA ALA A 20 -0.85 -21.41 18.23
C ALA A 20 0.59 -21.47 17.68
N THR A 21 1.56 -20.90 18.40
CA THR A 21 2.99 -20.98 18.02
C THR A 21 3.50 -22.43 18.11
N ARG A 22 3.10 -23.16 19.15
CA ARG A 22 3.45 -24.57 19.30
C ARG A 22 2.82 -25.41 18.18
N ALA A 23 1.54 -25.19 17.87
CA ALA A 23 0.85 -25.85 16.77
C ALA A 23 1.49 -25.54 15.39
N GLN A 24 1.95 -24.30 15.17
CA GLN A 24 2.64 -23.91 13.95
C GLN A 24 3.99 -24.63 13.77
N ARG A 25 4.70 -24.92 14.86
CA ARG A 25 5.96 -25.71 14.81
C ARG A 25 5.70 -27.17 14.43
N LEU A 26 4.63 -27.75 14.96
CA LEU A 26 4.23 -29.13 14.68
C LEU A 26 3.67 -29.32 13.28
N ALA A 27 2.98 -28.30 12.74
CA ALA A 27 2.36 -28.35 11.43
C ALA A 27 2.62 -27.05 10.64
N PRO A 28 3.84 -26.84 10.13
CA PRO A 28 4.25 -25.56 9.52
C PRO A 28 3.53 -25.25 8.20
N LYS A 29 3.01 -26.26 7.51
CA LYS A 29 2.31 -26.12 6.23
C LYS A 29 0.80 -25.84 6.38
N LEU A 30 0.26 -25.91 7.60
CA LEU A 30 -1.16 -25.64 7.83
C LEU A 30 -1.40 -24.13 8.04
N ALA A 31 -2.44 -23.57 7.41
CA ALA A 31 -2.85 -22.18 7.57
C ALA A 31 -3.50 -21.92 8.93
N GLY A 32 -4.28 -22.86 9.45
CA GLY A 32 -5.06 -22.71 10.69
C GLY A 32 -4.29 -22.21 11.92
N PRO A 33 -3.12 -22.78 12.29
CA PRO A 33 -2.32 -22.29 13.41
C PRO A 33 -1.87 -20.83 13.23
N ARG A 34 -1.59 -20.40 11.99
CA ARG A 34 -1.21 -19.01 11.68
C ARG A 34 -2.39 -18.04 11.83
N ILE A 35 -3.60 -18.48 11.44
CA ILE A 35 -4.83 -17.71 11.60
C ILE A 35 -5.12 -17.50 13.09
N LEU A 36 -5.07 -18.55 13.92
CA LEU A 36 -5.29 -18.46 15.35
C LEU A 36 -4.26 -17.54 16.04
N LYS A 37 -3.00 -17.66 15.64
CA LYS A 37 -1.93 -16.76 16.12
C LYS A 37 -2.19 -15.31 15.75
N ALA A 38 -2.68 -15.06 14.52
CA ALA A 38 -3.00 -13.72 14.07
C ALA A 38 -4.18 -13.12 14.85
N LEU A 39 -5.23 -13.89 15.11
CA LEU A 39 -6.36 -13.45 15.94
C LEU A 39 -5.90 -13.08 17.35
N ALA A 40 -5.10 -13.94 17.99
CA ALA A 40 -4.53 -13.66 19.32
C ALA A 40 -3.68 -12.38 19.31
N LEU A 41 -2.83 -12.19 18.31
CA LEU A 41 -2.00 -10.98 18.17
C LEU A 41 -2.85 -9.71 17.94
N HIS A 42 -3.91 -9.80 17.16
CA HIS A 42 -4.84 -8.68 16.95
C HIS A 42 -5.51 -8.27 18.27
N SER A 43 -6.02 -9.22 19.03
CA SER A 43 -6.63 -8.97 20.36
C SER A 43 -5.64 -8.44 21.39
N LEU A 44 -4.34 -8.73 21.23
CA LEU A 44 -3.24 -8.16 22.04
C LEU A 44 -2.80 -6.77 21.57
N GLY A 45 -3.52 -6.11 20.66
CA GLY A 45 -3.17 -4.79 20.14
C GLY A 45 -1.96 -4.77 19.18
N GLN A 46 -1.62 -5.90 18.57
CA GLN A 46 -0.50 -6.04 17.63
C GLN A 46 -0.96 -6.28 16.17
N PRO A 47 -1.73 -5.35 15.57
CA PRO A 47 -2.39 -5.58 14.27
C PRO A 47 -1.39 -5.80 13.12
N ARG A 48 -0.24 -5.13 13.13
CA ARG A 48 0.79 -5.31 12.08
C ARG A 48 1.36 -6.73 12.07
N ARG A 49 1.61 -7.31 13.26
CA ARG A 49 2.06 -8.70 13.40
C ARG A 49 0.97 -9.69 13.02
N ALA A 50 -0.28 -9.41 13.38
CA ALA A 50 -1.43 -10.21 12.96
C ALA A 50 -1.54 -10.28 11.44
N MET A 51 -1.46 -9.16 10.73
CA MET A 51 -1.49 -9.13 9.27
C MET A 51 -0.35 -9.93 8.63
N PHE A 52 0.86 -9.88 9.19
CA PHE A 52 1.96 -10.70 8.71
C PHE A 52 1.63 -12.20 8.75
N HIS A 53 1.07 -12.70 9.87
CA HIS A 53 0.68 -14.10 10.00
C HIS A 53 -0.50 -14.48 9.10
N LEU A 54 -1.47 -13.56 8.88
CA LEU A 54 -2.58 -13.79 7.95
C LEU A 54 -2.11 -13.87 6.49
N ARG A 55 -1.19 -13.01 6.05
CA ARG A 55 -0.61 -13.10 4.70
C ARG A 55 0.08 -14.45 4.49
N ARG A 56 0.88 -14.90 5.46
CA ARG A 56 1.51 -16.22 5.41
C ARG A 56 0.51 -17.38 5.46
N ALA A 57 -0.63 -17.21 6.14
CA ALA A 57 -1.70 -18.19 6.10
C ALA A 57 -2.37 -18.23 4.71
N LEU A 58 -2.55 -17.07 4.06
CA LEU A 58 -3.10 -16.97 2.72
C LEU A 58 -2.23 -17.69 1.67
N ASP A 59 -0.89 -17.59 1.81
CA ASP A 59 0.06 -18.28 0.93
C ASP A 59 -0.04 -19.82 1.06
N LEU A 60 -0.38 -20.32 2.27
CA LEU A 60 -0.51 -21.76 2.55
C LEU A 60 -1.90 -22.30 2.26
N SER A 61 -2.89 -21.43 2.16
CA SER A 61 -4.29 -21.83 2.00
C SER A 61 -4.59 -22.11 0.53
N THR A 62 -5.07 -23.31 0.24
CA THR A 62 -5.49 -23.76 -1.10
C THR A 62 -7.00 -23.67 -1.28
N GLU A 63 -7.75 -23.75 -0.19
CA GLU A 63 -9.21 -23.74 -0.22
C GLU A 63 -9.77 -22.32 -0.41
N ARG A 64 -10.73 -22.19 -1.34
CA ARG A 64 -11.35 -20.91 -1.68
C ARG A 64 -12.03 -20.23 -0.49
N ASN A 65 -12.77 -20.98 0.31
CA ASN A 65 -13.51 -20.44 1.46
C ASN A 65 -12.57 -19.93 2.55
N GLU A 66 -11.49 -20.68 2.83
CA GLU A 66 -10.45 -20.25 3.78
C GLU A 66 -9.74 -18.99 3.31
N ARG A 67 -9.37 -18.91 2.02
CA ARG A 67 -8.78 -17.70 1.42
C ARG A 67 -9.69 -16.48 1.54
N LEU A 68 -10.98 -16.64 1.27
CA LEU A 68 -11.97 -15.55 1.42
C LEU A 68 -12.06 -15.08 2.87
N MET A 69 -12.09 -16.01 3.84
CA MET A 69 -12.11 -15.69 5.26
C MET A 69 -10.84 -14.91 5.67
N ILE A 70 -9.66 -15.38 5.30
CA ILE A 70 -8.39 -14.70 5.61
C ILE A 70 -8.36 -13.29 5.00
N THR A 71 -8.83 -13.15 3.77
CA THR A 71 -8.87 -11.84 3.09
C THR A 71 -9.82 -10.87 3.79
N ARG A 72 -10.97 -11.33 4.28
CA ARG A 72 -11.90 -10.51 5.08
C ARG A 72 -11.26 -10.05 6.39
N LEU A 73 -10.59 -10.96 7.10
CA LEU A 73 -9.86 -10.63 8.34
C LEU A 73 -8.75 -9.59 8.09
N LEU A 74 -7.98 -9.75 7.01
CA LEU A 74 -6.96 -8.78 6.61
C LEU A 74 -7.56 -7.38 6.39
N ARG A 75 -8.66 -7.29 5.63
CA ARG A 75 -9.35 -6.02 5.38
C ARG A 75 -9.88 -5.38 6.66
N GLN A 76 -10.46 -6.18 7.53
CA GLN A 76 -10.98 -5.71 8.83
C GLN A 76 -9.87 -5.12 9.71
N ILE A 77 -8.74 -5.82 9.84
CA ILE A 77 -7.60 -5.34 10.62
C ILE A 77 -6.98 -4.09 10.00
N GLN A 78 -6.86 -4.05 8.65
CA GLN A 78 -6.35 -2.88 7.94
C GLN A 78 -7.26 -1.65 8.12
N ALA A 79 -8.58 -1.85 8.11
CA ALA A 79 -9.53 -0.76 8.32
C ALA A 79 -9.38 -0.12 9.71
N GLY A 80 -9.00 -0.91 10.72
CA GLY A 80 -8.77 -0.45 12.10
C GLY A 80 -7.40 0.22 12.35
N LEU A 81 -6.51 0.28 11.35
CA LEU A 81 -5.22 0.95 11.52
C LEU A 81 -5.39 2.47 11.46
N ALA A 82 -4.93 3.17 12.52
CA ALA A 82 -4.95 4.62 12.58
C ALA A 82 -4.04 5.27 11.50
N VAL A 83 -2.90 4.65 11.21
CA VAL A 83 -1.93 5.15 10.22
C VAL A 83 -1.90 4.23 9.01
N LYS A 84 -2.17 4.78 7.83
CA LYS A 84 -2.07 4.09 6.54
C LYS A 84 -1.02 4.79 5.70
N LEU A 85 -0.04 4.02 5.23
CA LEU A 85 0.97 4.46 4.28
C LEU A 85 0.65 3.85 2.91
N SER A 86 0.61 4.68 1.89
CA SER A 86 0.42 4.27 0.50
C SER A 86 1.53 4.86 -0.36
N GLY A 87 1.86 4.20 -1.45
CA GLY A 87 2.87 4.70 -2.38
C GLY A 87 2.99 3.80 -3.60
N GLY A 88 3.57 4.33 -4.65
CA GLY A 88 3.78 3.59 -5.88
C GLY A 88 4.90 4.17 -6.73
N LEU A 89 5.43 3.32 -7.58
CA LEU A 89 6.38 3.64 -8.64
C LEU A 89 5.71 3.34 -9.98
N GLY A 90 5.88 4.21 -10.94
CA GLY A 90 5.36 4.02 -12.28
C GLY A 90 6.30 4.59 -13.34
N ILE A 91 6.22 4.04 -14.54
CA ILE A 91 6.84 4.61 -15.72
C ILE A 91 5.81 5.53 -16.36
N ALA A 92 6.17 6.79 -16.54
CA ALA A 92 5.29 7.80 -17.12
C ALA A 92 5.91 8.30 -18.43
N PRO A 93 5.46 7.81 -19.59
CA PRO A 93 5.83 8.45 -20.87
C PRO A 93 5.25 9.86 -20.90
N SER A 94 6.04 10.82 -21.32
CA SER A 94 5.62 12.20 -21.44
C SER A 94 6.02 12.74 -22.82
N SER A 95 5.08 13.39 -23.48
CA SER A 95 5.35 14.12 -24.72
C SER A 95 5.95 15.50 -24.47
N ASN A 96 6.04 15.93 -23.23
CA ASN A 96 6.54 17.25 -22.84
C ASN A 96 7.34 17.16 -21.52
N ILE A 97 8.59 16.69 -21.58
CA ILE A 97 9.46 16.53 -20.40
C ILE A 97 9.86 17.89 -19.82
N ASN A 98 10.16 18.85 -20.66
CA ASN A 98 10.61 20.19 -20.26
C ASN A 98 9.47 21.12 -19.84
N LYS A 99 8.23 20.62 -19.82
CA LYS A 99 7.01 21.34 -19.39
C LYS A 99 6.81 22.70 -20.11
N ILE A 100 7.27 22.79 -21.36
CA ILE A 100 7.06 23.98 -22.18
C ILE A 100 5.63 23.97 -22.70
N SER A 101 4.91 25.04 -22.42
CA SER A 101 3.56 25.25 -22.97
C SER A 101 3.65 25.99 -24.29
N TYR A 102 2.94 25.51 -25.31
CA TYR A 102 2.83 26.24 -26.57
C TYR A 102 2.11 27.59 -26.36
N PRO A 103 2.52 28.64 -27.05
CA PRO A 103 2.80 28.72 -28.47
C PRO A 103 4.29 28.68 -28.83
N THR A 104 4.60 28.26 -30.05
CA THR A 104 5.96 28.22 -30.61
C THR A 104 6.54 29.59 -30.90
N THR A 105 5.76 30.63 -30.69
CA THR A 105 6.13 32.05 -30.91
C THR A 105 5.67 32.86 -29.71
N HIS A 106 6.53 33.75 -29.25
CA HIS A 106 6.19 34.75 -28.22
C HIS A 106 6.06 36.13 -28.88
N THR A 107 4.90 36.75 -28.73
CA THR A 107 4.67 38.10 -29.24
C THR A 107 4.80 39.09 -28.09
N SER A 108 5.76 39.97 -28.17
CA SER A 108 5.98 41.04 -27.19
C SER A 108 5.97 42.41 -27.84
N ILE A 109 5.61 43.43 -27.05
CA ILE A 109 5.72 44.82 -27.48
C ILE A 109 7.15 45.24 -27.21
N ASN A 110 7.86 45.72 -28.25
CA ASN A 110 9.18 46.32 -28.05
C ASN A 110 9.00 47.64 -27.35
N PRO A 111 9.57 47.81 -26.13
CA PRO A 111 9.33 49.02 -25.30
C PRO A 111 9.96 50.30 -25.88
N PHE A 112 10.90 50.17 -26.82
CA PHE A 112 11.60 51.33 -27.43
C PHE A 112 10.90 51.89 -28.67
N ILE A 113 10.19 51.04 -29.41
CA ILE A 113 9.57 51.43 -30.70
C ILE A 113 8.04 51.18 -30.73
N GLY A 114 7.49 50.62 -29.67
CA GLY A 114 6.05 50.40 -29.51
C GLY A 114 5.44 49.40 -30.54
N THR A 115 6.26 48.66 -31.27
CA THR A 115 5.79 47.72 -32.28
C THR A 115 5.71 46.29 -31.74
N LEU A 116 4.74 45.52 -32.23
CA LEU A 116 4.61 44.10 -31.94
C LEU A 116 5.73 43.32 -32.67
N GLN A 117 6.52 42.61 -31.86
CA GLN A 117 7.57 41.76 -32.38
C GLN A 117 7.25 40.30 -32.01
N THR A 118 7.23 39.43 -32.99
CA THR A 118 7.06 37.99 -32.79
C THR A 118 8.43 37.30 -32.84
N ILE A 119 8.80 36.71 -31.73
CA ILE A 119 10.08 35.99 -31.58
C ILE A 119 9.78 34.49 -31.61
N PRO A 120 10.35 33.74 -32.58
CA PRO A 120 10.22 32.29 -32.60
C PRO A 120 11.05 31.67 -31.46
N TRP A 121 10.55 30.60 -30.86
CA TRP A 121 11.31 29.81 -29.90
C TRP A 121 12.47 29.09 -30.60
N THR A 122 13.61 29.01 -29.94
CA THR A 122 14.76 28.25 -30.45
C THR A 122 14.50 26.76 -30.33
N ALA A 123 15.18 25.94 -31.13
CA ALA A 123 15.03 24.49 -31.13
C ALA A 123 15.35 23.85 -29.75
N SER A 124 16.19 24.49 -28.92
CA SER A 124 16.52 24.05 -27.57
C SER A 124 15.35 24.21 -26.58
N GLU A 125 14.39 25.07 -26.93
CA GLU A 125 13.18 25.34 -26.10
C GLU A 125 11.97 24.54 -26.59
N ALA A 126 12.13 23.77 -27.69
CA ALA A 126 11.07 22.94 -28.22
C ALA A 126 10.66 21.83 -27.22
N GLN A 127 9.43 21.40 -27.37
CA GLN A 127 8.88 20.32 -26.57
C GLN A 127 9.60 18.99 -26.84
N HIS A 128 10.15 18.36 -25.82
CA HIS A 128 10.82 17.08 -25.93
C HIS A 128 9.96 15.96 -25.32
N SER A 129 9.86 14.84 -26.03
CA SER A 129 9.24 13.62 -25.54
C SER A 129 10.26 12.74 -24.83
N GLY A 130 9.82 11.98 -23.84
CA GLY A 130 10.67 11.02 -23.16
C GLY A 130 9.92 10.22 -22.11
N THR A 131 10.65 9.37 -21.41
CA THR A 131 10.09 8.51 -20.39
C THR A 131 10.66 8.91 -19.04
N GLY A 132 9.79 9.24 -18.09
CA GLY A 132 10.14 9.58 -16.73
C GLY A 132 9.72 8.50 -15.73
N LEU A 133 10.34 8.51 -14.56
CA LEU A 133 9.88 7.74 -13.41
C LEU A 133 8.93 8.61 -12.59
N ARG A 134 7.75 8.06 -12.30
CA ARG A 134 6.78 8.70 -11.42
C ARG A 134 6.80 7.99 -10.07
N PHE A 135 7.07 8.74 -9.02
CA PHE A 135 6.95 8.30 -7.64
C PHE A 135 5.83 9.07 -6.96
N TRP A 136 5.03 8.36 -6.16
CA TRP A 136 4.05 9.00 -5.30
C TRP A 136 3.99 8.27 -3.96
N SER A 137 3.76 9.02 -2.90
CA SER A 137 3.56 8.50 -1.55
C SER A 137 2.43 9.26 -0.86
N GLY A 138 1.70 8.58 -0.03
CA GLY A 138 0.61 9.15 0.74
C GLY A 138 0.62 8.61 2.17
N LEU A 139 0.41 9.48 3.13
CA LEU A 139 0.20 9.15 4.54
C LEU A 139 -1.20 9.63 4.94
N SER A 140 -2.01 8.72 5.48
CA SER A 140 -3.29 9.07 6.08
C SER A 140 -3.35 8.64 7.53
N TYR A 141 -3.86 9.52 8.38
CA TYR A 141 -4.09 9.27 9.79
C TYR A 141 -5.58 9.38 10.09
N THR A 142 -6.15 8.35 10.72
CA THR A 142 -7.54 8.34 11.16
C THR A 142 -7.55 8.43 12.69
N LEU A 143 -8.16 9.47 13.24
CA LEU A 143 -8.33 9.61 14.68
C LEU A 143 -9.19 8.45 15.20
N PRO A 144 -8.75 7.74 16.25
CA PRO A 144 -9.61 6.78 16.93
C PRO A 144 -10.80 7.53 17.56
N LYS A 145 -12.00 6.98 17.37
CA LYS A 145 -13.20 7.46 18.06
C LYS A 145 -13.22 6.94 19.48
#